data_e69b1dc5ea6c1e78ea8b7c88841f9118
#
_entry.id   e69b1dc5ea6c1e78ea8b7c88841f9118
#
_cell.length_a   1.000
_cell.length_b   1.000
_cell.length_c   1.000
_cell.angle_alpha   90.00
_cell.angle_beta   90.00
_cell.angle_gamma   90.00
#
_symmetry.space_group_name_H-M   'P 1'
#
loop_
_entity.id
_entity.type
_entity.pdbx_description
1 polymer ?
#
loop_
_entity_poly.entity_id
_entity_poly.type
_entity_poly.pdbx_seq_one_letter_code
_entity_poly.pdbx_strand_id
1 'polypeptide(L)'
;MAVFASRQIVMPVLSIAVTITGTGSSNSCYAIINGTKRYREGTHEVNAGDTITFCVTGSRKSPGWVEIDGTQVLKVTNESVQTYDWTVPSGISTVEIALIYRSWSYGRITVTTA
;
A
#
# COMPACT_ATOMS: atom_id res chain seq x y z
N MET A 1 -12.93 -34.59 36.26
CA MET A 1 -12.58 -33.18 36.13
C MET A 1 -12.45 -32.83 34.68
N ALA A 2 -13.22 -31.87 34.26
CA ALA A 2 -13.09 -31.38 32.91
C ALA A 2 -11.87 -30.50 32.84
N VAL A 3 -10.86 -30.95 32.18
CA VAL A 3 -9.77 -30.10 31.79
C VAL A 3 -10.24 -29.34 30.58
N PHE A 4 -10.51 -28.11 30.78
CA PHE A 4 -10.65 -27.25 29.63
C PHE A 4 -9.28 -27.10 29.05
N ALA A 5 -9.00 -27.88 28.04
CA ALA A 5 -7.97 -27.50 27.13
C ALA A 5 -8.28 -26.07 26.77
N SER A 6 -7.39 -25.17 27.09
CA SER A 6 -7.52 -23.78 26.74
C SER A 6 -7.88 -23.72 25.27
N ARG A 7 -9.12 -23.47 24.99
CA ARG A 7 -9.52 -23.15 23.63
C ARG A 7 -8.84 -21.84 23.31
N GLN A 8 -7.82 -21.94 22.54
CA GLN A 8 -7.45 -20.79 21.75
C GLN A 8 -8.63 -20.49 20.85
N ILE A 9 -9.29 -19.41 21.20
CA ILE A 9 -10.16 -18.81 20.23
C ILE A 9 -9.23 -18.22 19.18
N VAL A 10 -9.01 -18.98 18.14
CA VAL A 10 -8.36 -18.45 16.97
C VAL A 10 -9.37 -17.53 16.32
N MET A 11 -9.26 -16.27 16.64
CA MET A 11 -9.96 -15.26 15.85
C MET A 11 -9.47 -15.41 14.41
N PRO A 12 -10.36 -15.64 13.45
CA PRO A 12 -9.93 -15.68 12.07
C PRO A 12 -9.23 -14.36 11.75
N VAL A 13 -8.02 -14.45 11.25
CA VAL A 13 -7.29 -13.29 10.78
C VAL A 13 -8.10 -12.72 9.63
N LEU A 14 -8.52 -11.46 9.77
CA LEU A 14 -9.31 -10.82 8.74
C LEU A 14 -8.41 -10.56 7.53
N SER A 15 -8.62 -11.34 6.49
CA SER A 15 -7.93 -11.16 5.22
C SER A 15 -8.55 -9.99 4.47
N ILE A 16 -7.72 -9.08 4.03
CA ILE A 16 -8.14 -7.88 3.31
C ILE A 16 -7.50 -7.94 1.92
N ALA A 17 -8.31 -7.73 0.90
CA ALA A 17 -7.84 -7.69 -0.47
C ALA A 17 -7.28 -6.29 -0.79
N VAL A 18 -6.05 -6.26 -1.29
CA VAL A 18 -5.42 -5.04 -1.81
C VAL A 18 -5.30 -5.19 -3.31
N THR A 19 -6.00 -4.35 -4.04
CA THR A 19 -5.99 -4.38 -5.50
C THR A 19 -5.19 -3.22 -6.06
N ILE A 20 -4.23 -3.54 -6.90
CA ILE A 20 -3.41 -2.56 -7.61
C ILE A 20 -3.98 -2.41 -9.02
N THR A 21 -4.27 -1.18 -9.41
CA THR A 21 -4.65 -0.83 -10.77
C THR A 21 -3.60 0.11 -11.36
N GLY A 22 -3.42 0.05 -12.66
CA GLY A 22 -2.37 0.80 -13.32
C GLY A 22 -1.03 0.09 -13.26
N THR A 23 -0.01 0.75 -13.79
CA THR A 23 1.34 0.19 -13.87
C THR A 23 2.32 1.20 -13.30
N GLY A 24 3.11 0.75 -12.33
CA GLY A 24 4.21 1.53 -11.78
C GLY A 24 5.55 1.05 -12.32
N SER A 25 6.56 1.18 -11.49
CA SER A 25 7.93 0.81 -11.82
C SER A 25 8.61 0.23 -10.60
N SER A 26 9.37 -0.83 -10.77
CA SER A 26 10.13 -1.47 -9.67
C SER A 26 11.17 -0.55 -9.04
N ASN A 27 11.50 0.56 -9.69
CA ASN A 27 12.52 1.51 -9.21
C ASN A 27 11.95 2.85 -8.75
N SER A 28 10.72 3.17 -9.12
CA SER A 28 10.25 4.56 -9.01
C SER A 28 8.84 4.71 -8.45
N CYS A 29 8.01 3.69 -8.56
CA CYS A 29 6.62 3.78 -8.12
C CYS A 29 6.09 2.38 -7.84
N TYR A 30 6.10 1.99 -6.57
CA TYR A 30 5.70 0.64 -6.18
C TYR A 30 5.23 0.59 -4.74
N ALA A 31 4.56 -0.50 -4.40
CA ALA A 31 4.21 -0.82 -3.02
C ALA A 31 4.93 -2.10 -2.60
N ILE A 32 5.38 -2.15 -1.36
CA ILE A 32 5.92 -3.37 -0.77
C ILE A 32 4.79 -4.02 0.02
N ILE A 33 4.32 -5.16 -0.48
CA ILE A 33 3.21 -5.92 0.10
C ILE A 33 3.74 -7.32 0.41
N ASN A 34 3.59 -7.74 1.66
CA ASN A 34 4.11 -9.04 2.12
C ASN A 34 5.60 -9.22 1.78
N GLY A 35 6.38 -8.14 1.92
CA GLY A 35 7.82 -8.16 1.68
C GLY A 35 8.23 -8.13 0.21
N THR A 36 7.30 -8.02 -0.73
CA THR A 36 7.58 -8.05 -2.16
C THR A 36 7.15 -6.75 -2.83
N LYS A 37 7.99 -6.23 -3.71
CA LYS A 37 7.65 -5.05 -4.52
C LYS A 37 6.53 -5.40 -5.50
N ARG A 38 5.45 -4.61 -5.46
CA ARG A 38 4.31 -4.77 -6.36
C ARG A 38 4.09 -3.47 -7.11
N TYR A 39 4.11 -3.52 -8.43
CA TYR A 39 3.97 -2.36 -9.30
C TYR A 39 3.13 -2.64 -10.55
N ARG A 40 2.55 -3.84 -10.65
CA ARG A 40 1.67 -4.26 -11.75
C ARG A 40 0.28 -4.52 -11.22
N GLU A 41 -0.70 -4.53 -12.13
CA GLU A 41 -2.06 -4.87 -11.78
C GLU A 41 -2.14 -6.24 -11.12
N GLY A 42 -2.95 -6.34 -10.08
CA GLY A 42 -3.17 -7.57 -9.36
C GLY A 42 -3.83 -7.34 -8.03
N THR A 43 -4.23 -8.44 -7.41
CA THR A 43 -4.84 -8.43 -6.08
C THR A 43 -4.00 -9.26 -5.14
N HIS A 44 -3.73 -8.72 -3.95
CA HIS A 44 -2.92 -9.34 -2.93
C HIS A 44 -3.69 -9.36 -1.61
N GLU A 45 -3.59 -10.43 -0.87
CA GLU A 45 -4.22 -10.53 0.43
C GLU A 45 -3.25 -10.12 1.54
N VAL A 46 -3.73 -9.28 2.43
CA VAL A 46 -3.00 -8.82 3.62
C VAL A 46 -3.89 -8.97 4.85
N ASN A 47 -3.31 -8.84 6.02
CA ASN A 47 -4.03 -8.87 7.27
C ASN A 47 -4.13 -7.46 7.86
N ALA A 48 -5.21 -7.21 8.59
CA ALA A 48 -5.30 -5.98 9.38
C ALA A 48 -4.08 -5.89 10.30
N GLY A 49 -3.49 -4.71 10.40
CA GLY A 49 -2.27 -4.48 11.17
C GLY A 49 -0.98 -4.67 10.39
N ASP A 50 -1.03 -5.26 9.20
CA ASP A 50 0.15 -5.36 8.34
C ASP A 50 0.59 -3.96 7.89
N THR A 51 1.87 -3.81 7.66
CA THR A 51 2.42 -2.59 7.09
C THR A 51 2.64 -2.76 5.59
N ILE A 52 2.12 -1.82 4.83
CA ILE A 52 2.42 -1.69 3.41
C ILE A 52 3.28 -0.44 3.25
N THR A 53 4.39 -0.56 2.55
CA THR A 53 5.30 0.55 2.31
C THR A 53 5.12 1.06 0.88
N PHE A 54 4.74 2.32 0.73
CA PHE A 54 4.61 2.96 -0.57
C PHE A 54 5.89 3.69 -0.90
N CYS A 55 6.39 3.50 -2.11
CA CYS A 55 7.68 4.01 -2.54
C CYS A 55 7.50 4.79 -3.84
N VAL A 56 7.95 6.03 -3.85
CA VAL A 56 7.88 6.89 -5.02
C VAL A 56 9.16 7.72 -5.16
N THR A 57 9.48 8.06 -6.40
CA THR A 57 10.49 9.05 -6.73
C THR A 57 9.81 10.25 -7.40
N GLY A 58 10.55 11.29 -7.61
CA GLY A 58 10.07 12.47 -8.30
C GLY A 58 11.23 13.28 -8.85
N SER A 59 10.96 14.54 -9.16
CA SER A 59 11.97 15.53 -9.52
C SER A 59 11.46 16.91 -9.13
N ARG A 60 12.31 17.93 -9.22
CA ARG A 60 11.88 19.29 -8.92
C ARG A 60 10.79 19.78 -9.84
N LYS A 61 10.87 19.41 -11.13
CA LYS A 61 9.89 19.82 -12.14
C LYS A 61 8.66 18.93 -12.16
N SER A 62 8.82 17.67 -11.77
CA SER A 62 7.74 16.68 -11.80
C SER A 62 7.77 15.89 -10.50
N PRO A 63 7.25 16.44 -9.41
CA PRO A 63 7.28 15.74 -8.12
C PRO A 63 6.44 14.48 -8.15
N GLY A 64 6.83 13.52 -7.32
CA GLY A 64 6.02 12.36 -7.00
C GLY A 64 5.31 12.57 -5.67
N TRP A 65 4.26 11.83 -5.41
CA TRP A 65 3.59 11.88 -4.11
C TRP A 65 2.74 10.65 -3.84
N VAL A 66 2.35 10.50 -2.59
CA VAL A 66 1.42 9.48 -2.14
C VAL A 66 0.20 10.19 -1.55
N GLU A 67 -0.98 9.77 -1.97
CA GLU A 67 -2.24 10.25 -1.40
C GLU A 67 -3.00 9.09 -0.77
N ILE A 68 -3.60 9.35 0.37
CA ILE A 68 -4.52 8.42 1.03
C ILE A 68 -5.88 9.12 1.13
N ASP A 69 -6.87 8.55 0.47
CA ASP A 69 -8.23 9.12 0.37
C ASP A 69 -8.21 10.60 -0.06
N GLY A 70 -7.37 10.91 -1.04
CA GLY A 70 -7.23 12.25 -1.57
C GLY A 70 -6.33 13.19 -0.77
N THR A 71 -5.83 12.75 0.38
CA THR A 71 -4.92 13.57 1.20
C THR A 71 -3.48 13.19 0.92
N GLN A 72 -2.68 14.16 0.52
CA GLN A 72 -1.26 13.96 0.28
C GLN A 72 -0.52 13.73 1.60
N VAL A 73 0.14 12.58 1.73
CA VAL A 73 0.89 12.21 2.93
C VAL A 73 2.40 12.18 2.72
N LEU A 74 2.84 12.19 1.48
CA LEU A 74 4.25 12.25 1.12
C LEU A 74 4.39 13.00 -0.20
N LYS A 75 5.38 13.89 -0.28
CA LYS A 75 5.75 14.57 -1.52
C LYS A 75 7.24 14.39 -1.76
N VAL A 76 7.61 14.00 -2.96
CA VAL A 76 8.99 13.69 -3.33
C VAL A 76 9.40 14.62 -4.48
N THR A 77 10.42 15.44 -4.24
CA THR A 77 10.91 16.41 -5.20
C THR A 77 12.31 16.10 -5.72
N ASN A 78 12.80 14.90 -5.45
CA ASN A 78 14.10 14.45 -5.93
C ASN A 78 13.98 13.04 -6.52
N GLU A 79 15.07 12.56 -7.12
CA GLU A 79 15.08 11.25 -7.80
C GLU A 79 15.36 10.07 -6.86
N SER A 80 15.61 10.32 -5.59
CA SER A 80 15.76 9.26 -4.60
C SER A 80 14.41 8.72 -4.18
N VAL A 81 14.30 7.41 -4.03
CA VAL A 81 13.08 6.78 -3.55
C VAL A 81 12.82 7.23 -2.12
N GLN A 82 11.62 7.74 -1.89
CA GLN A 82 11.11 8.03 -0.56
C GLN A 82 9.97 7.08 -0.25
N THR A 83 9.78 6.78 1.02
CA THR A 83 8.83 5.76 1.46
C THR A 83 7.85 6.32 2.46
N TYR A 84 6.64 5.76 2.43
CA TYR A 84 5.62 6.01 3.42
C TYR A 84 5.07 4.67 3.91
N ASP A 85 5.19 4.42 5.20
CA ASP A 85 4.67 3.21 5.83
C ASP A 85 3.22 3.44 6.25
N TRP A 86 2.35 2.53 5.82
CA TRP A 86 0.94 2.60 6.10
C TRP A 86 0.47 1.29 6.74
N THR A 87 -0.24 1.40 7.83
CA THR A 87 -0.79 0.25 8.53
C THR A 87 -2.19 -0.05 8.02
N VAL A 88 -2.41 -1.28 7.60
CA VAL A 88 -3.71 -1.73 7.13
C VAL A 88 -4.70 -1.63 8.27
N PRO A 89 -5.80 -0.87 8.13
CA PRO A 89 -6.73 -0.67 9.23
C PRO A 89 -7.49 -1.95 9.56
N SER A 90 -7.88 -2.05 10.82
CA SER A 90 -8.81 -3.08 11.28
C SER A 90 -10.23 -2.63 10.98
N GLY A 91 -11.04 -3.53 10.44
CA GLY A 91 -12.41 -3.21 10.08
C GLY A 91 -12.60 -3.09 8.58
N ILE A 92 -13.86 -3.10 8.16
CA ILE A 92 -14.23 -3.03 6.75
C ILE A 92 -14.28 -1.56 6.35
N SER A 93 -13.27 -1.09 5.66
CA SER A 93 -13.27 0.23 5.05
C SER A 93 -12.52 0.16 3.73
N THR A 94 -13.03 0.87 2.75
CA THR A 94 -12.31 1.06 1.49
C THR A 94 -11.42 2.27 1.63
N VAL A 95 -10.13 2.09 1.39
CA VAL A 95 -9.16 3.17 1.40
C VAL A 95 -8.53 3.24 0.02
N GLU A 96 -8.57 4.39 -0.59
CA GLU A 96 -7.91 4.64 -1.87
C GLU A 96 -6.55 5.26 -1.63
N ILE A 97 -5.53 4.65 -2.22
CA ILE A 97 -4.17 5.14 -2.12
C ILE A 97 -3.66 5.36 -3.53
N ALA A 98 -3.24 6.57 -3.81
CA ALA A 98 -2.67 6.92 -5.11
C ALA A 98 -1.17 7.15 -4.95
N LEU A 99 -0.39 6.43 -5.75
CA LEU A 99 1.04 6.66 -5.88
C LEU A 99 1.25 7.35 -7.23
N ILE A 100 1.78 8.54 -7.18
CA ILE A 100 1.99 9.35 -8.37
C ILE A 100 3.47 9.60 -8.53
N TYR A 101 3.94 9.27 -9.72
CA TYR A 101 5.34 9.34 -10.05
C TYR A 101 5.50 10.33 -11.22
N ARG A 102 6.30 11.36 -11.00
CA ARG A 102 6.57 12.41 -11.99
C ARG A 102 5.30 13.02 -12.59
N SER A 103 4.36 13.40 -11.74
CA SER A 103 3.18 14.20 -12.11
C SER A 103 2.45 13.66 -13.35
N TRP A 104 2.17 12.37 -13.43
CA TRP A 104 1.43 11.71 -14.52
C TRP A 104 2.25 11.27 -15.72
N SER A 105 3.47 11.80 -15.87
CA SER A 105 4.21 11.58 -17.12
C SER A 105 4.62 10.13 -17.34
N TYR A 106 4.75 9.34 -16.28
CA TYR A 106 5.36 8.01 -16.38
C TYR A 106 4.60 6.88 -15.70
N GLY A 107 3.64 7.15 -14.89
CA GLY A 107 2.88 6.08 -14.28
C GLY A 107 2.13 6.49 -13.04
N ARG A 108 1.10 5.72 -12.76
CA ARG A 108 0.27 5.90 -11.58
C ARG A 108 -0.20 4.52 -11.11
N ILE A 109 -0.05 4.27 -9.82
CA ILE A 109 -0.64 3.09 -9.19
C ILE A 109 -1.71 3.58 -8.24
N THR A 110 -2.87 2.95 -8.29
CA THR A 110 -3.91 3.14 -7.28
C THR A 110 -4.05 1.83 -6.52
N VAL A 111 -3.97 1.91 -5.22
CA VAL A 111 -4.12 0.76 -4.34
C VAL A 111 -5.45 0.93 -3.61
N THR A 112 -6.32 -0.06 -3.73
CA THR A 112 -7.63 -0.04 -3.09
C THR A 112 -7.75 -1.23 -2.15
N THR A 113 -8.08 -0.97 -0.90
CA THR A 113 -8.39 -2.01 0.09
C THR A 113 -9.90 -2.16 0.16
N ALA A 114 -10.35 -3.37 0.22
CA ALA A 114 -11.78 -3.64 0.31
C ALA A 114 -12.12 -4.48 1.53
#